data_6781d81008fb56ccb3df1f16cb482dac
#
_entry.id   6781d81008fb56ccb3df1f16cb482dac
#
_cell.length_a   1.000
_cell.length_b   1.000
_cell.length_c   1.000
_cell.angle_alpha   90.00
_cell.angle_beta   90.00
_cell.angle_gamma   90.00
#
_symmetry.space_group_name_H-M   'P 1'
#
loop_
_entity.id
_entity.type
_entity.pdbx_description
1 polymer ?
#
loop_
_entity_poly.entity_id
_entity_poly.type
_entity_poly.pdbx_seq_one_letter_code
_entity_poly.pdbx_strand_id
1 'polypeptide(L)'
;MQYPRLTDNSDAVKVLIVGANGKVGTLLSGKMWASSDFSPVALVRDSKQQTKFTALGVPSILGDLEDGVSSFLTGFDSIIFTAGSGGHTGPEKTTDVDQNAAIKLISDCEKKGVSRFIMVSAIGADPASESKRIQHYLRAKGEADLILRNSKLDFTIIAPGSLTDDVGTGRVQIAKKLGFHGALPREDLANCIIETLRNFNTIGSSFEVITGQNKIKNSITDLYGDALPPIA
;
A
#
# COMPACT_ATOMS: atom_id res chain seq x y z
N MET A 1 -13.88 14.96 7.55
CA MET A 1 -13.41 14.54 8.90
C MET A 1 -11.96 14.98 8.99
N GLN A 2 -11.59 15.77 9.98
CA GLN A 2 -10.22 16.26 10.17
C GLN A 2 -9.52 15.30 11.14
N TYR A 3 -8.31 14.86 10.80
CA TYR A 3 -7.49 14.03 11.69
C TYR A 3 -6.53 14.94 12.46
N PRO A 4 -6.71 15.18 13.76
CA PRO A 4 -5.76 15.98 14.53
C PRO A 4 -4.44 15.21 14.64
N ARG A 5 -3.31 15.89 14.39
CA ARG A 5 -1.99 15.31 14.62
C ARG A 5 -1.70 15.29 16.14
N LEU A 6 -1.22 14.17 16.64
CA LEU A 6 -1.01 13.99 18.08
C LEU A 6 0.25 14.71 18.57
N THR A 7 1.35 14.69 17.80
CA THR A 7 2.62 15.38 18.09
C THR A 7 3.48 15.46 16.83
N ASP A 8 4.40 16.45 16.76
CA ASP A 8 5.52 16.42 15.83
C ASP A 8 6.63 15.57 16.42
N ASN A 9 6.95 14.45 15.77
CA ASN A 9 8.03 13.56 16.15
C ASN A 9 9.10 13.58 15.05
N SER A 10 10.33 14.01 15.39
CA SER A 10 11.46 14.03 14.44
C SER A 10 11.84 12.65 13.94
N ASP A 11 11.53 11.60 14.73
CA ASP A 11 11.87 10.21 14.46
C ASP A 11 10.72 9.46 13.73
N ALA A 12 9.64 10.18 13.38
CA ALA A 12 8.51 9.60 12.66
C ALA A 12 8.94 9.13 11.26
N VAL A 13 8.57 7.91 10.90
CA VAL A 13 8.85 7.32 9.58
C VAL A 13 8.21 8.16 8.48
N LYS A 14 9.00 8.70 7.57
CA LYS A 14 8.52 9.50 6.43
C LYS A 14 8.01 8.60 5.32
N VAL A 15 6.72 8.68 5.03
CA VAL A 15 6.03 7.76 4.13
C VAL A 15 5.42 8.50 2.95
N LEU A 16 5.79 8.14 1.72
CA LEU A 16 5.08 8.59 0.53
C LEU A 16 3.98 7.59 0.19
N ILE A 17 2.74 8.07 0.14
CA ILE A 17 1.57 7.25 -0.23
C ILE A 17 1.23 7.51 -1.70
N VAL A 18 1.52 6.54 -2.54
CA VAL A 18 1.22 6.55 -3.98
C VAL A 18 -0.17 5.94 -4.18
N GLY A 19 -1.04 6.66 -4.89
CA GLY A 19 -2.48 6.33 -4.97
C GLY A 19 -3.28 6.87 -3.78
N ALA A 20 -2.76 7.89 -3.09
CA ALA A 20 -3.37 8.49 -1.90
C ALA A 20 -4.82 8.93 -2.10
N ASN A 21 -5.18 9.44 -3.29
CA ASN A 21 -6.55 9.89 -3.56
C ASN A 21 -7.57 8.75 -3.70
N GLY A 22 -7.13 7.50 -3.86
CA GLY A 22 -8.00 6.33 -3.83
C GLY A 22 -8.65 6.14 -2.45
N LYS A 23 -9.69 5.29 -2.38
CA LYS A 23 -10.43 5.06 -1.12
C LYS A 23 -9.52 4.52 0.00
N VAL A 24 -8.67 3.53 -0.30
CA VAL A 24 -7.69 2.99 0.66
C VAL A 24 -6.64 4.04 1.03
N GLY A 25 -6.04 4.69 0.03
CA GLY A 25 -4.99 5.69 0.24
C GLY A 25 -5.47 6.88 1.09
N THR A 26 -6.72 7.32 0.91
CA THR A 26 -7.31 8.40 1.72
C THR A 26 -7.46 7.99 3.20
N LEU A 27 -8.00 6.80 3.46
CA LEU A 27 -8.13 6.26 4.82
C LEU A 27 -6.76 6.08 5.47
N LEU A 28 -5.82 5.50 4.74
CA LEU A 28 -4.45 5.28 5.19
C LEU A 28 -3.76 6.59 5.55
N SER A 29 -3.81 7.60 4.67
CA SER A 29 -3.20 8.90 4.89
C SER A 29 -3.72 9.55 6.18
N GLY A 30 -5.04 9.55 6.39
CA GLY A 30 -5.64 10.12 7.59
C GLY A 30 -5.27 9.36 8.87
N LYS A 31 -5.28 8.02 8.84
CA LYS A 31 -4.90 7.19 9.99
C LYS A 31 -3.42 7.34 10.34
N MET A 32 -2.54 7.40 9.36
CA MET A 32 -1.10 7.62 9.59
C MET A 32 -0.83 9.02 10.14
N TRP A 33 -1.52 10.04 9.62
CA TRP A 33 -1.41 11.42 10.11
C TRP A 33 -1.81 11.56 11.59
N ALA A 34 -2.81 10.80 12.02
CA ALA A 34 -3.25 10.77 13.43
C ALA A 34 -2.30 10.00 14.35
N SER A 35 -1.30 9.31 13.82
CA SER A 35 -0.28 8.58 14.60
C SER A 35 1.00 9.40 14.71
N SER A 36 1.67 9.37 15.87
CA SER A 36 2.99 9.96 16.06
C SER A 36 4.12 9.15 15.40
N ASP A 37 3.86 7.91 14.98
CA ASP A 37 4.88 7.01 14.42
C ASP A 37 5.24 7.38 12.98
N PHE A 38 4.37 8.13 12.29
CA PHE A 38 4.49 8.37 10.85
C PHE A 38 4.38 9.83 10.46
N SER A 39 5.09 10.18 9.39
CA SER A 39 4.98 11.45 8.68
C SER A 39 4.54 11.18 7.22
N PRO A 40 3.22 10.94 6.99
CA PRO A 40 2.73 10.62 5.67
C PRO A 40 2.68 11.84 4.75
N VAL A 41 3.00 11.62 3.48
CA VAL A 41 2.82 12.59 2.39
C VAL A 41 2.01 11.94 1.29
N ALA A 42 0.93 12.57 0.85
CA ALA A 42 0.07 12.08 -0.20
C ALA A 42 0.61 12.48 -1.58
N LEU A 43 0.90 11.52 -2.46
CA LEU A 43 1.13 11.81 -3.87
C LEU A 43 -0.21 11.94 -4.59
N VAL A 44 -0.44 13.09 -5.22
CA VAL A 44 -1.70 13.42 -5.90
C VAL A 44 -1.41 14.03 -7.27
N ARG A 45 -2.30 13.80 -8.26
CA ARG A 45 -2.06 14.18 -9.65
C ARG A 45 -2.73 15.49 -10.08
N ASP A 46 -3.56 16.07 -9.25
CA ASP A 46 -4.19 17.37 -9.55
C ASP A 46 -4.43 18.22 -8.28
N SER A 47 -4.59 19.54 -8.47
CA SER A 47 -4.72 20.52 -7.39
C SER A 47 -6.01 20.35 -6.56
N LYS A 48 -7.08 19.81 -7.14
CA LYS A 48 -8.33 19.53 -6.39
C LYS A 48 -8.08 18.43 -5.36
N GLN A 49 -7.25 17.45 -5.71
CA GLN A 49 -6.84 16.42 -4.77
C GLN A 49 -5.96 16.99 -3.66
N GLN A 50 -5.05 17.93 -3.95
CA GLN A 50 -4.28 18.63 -2.91
C GLN A 50 -5.19 19.34 -1.91
N THR A 51 -6.22 20.05 -2.38
CA THR A 51 -7.20 20.72 -1.50
C THR A 51 -7.87 19.74 -0.54
N LYS A 52 -8.21 18.52 -1.00
CA LYS A 52 -8.74 17.44 -0.17
C LYS A 52 -7.78 17.06 0.96
N PHE A 53 -6.50 16.87 0.65
CA PHE A 53 -5.50 16.47 1.65
C PHE A 53 -5.16 17.60 2.62
N THR A 54 -5.12 18.85 2.16
CA THR A 54 -5.02 20.02 3.02
C THR A 54 -6.16 20.05 4.04
N ALA A 55 -7.40 19.79 3.62
CA ALA A 55 -8.55 19.72 4.52
C ALA A 55 -8.47 18.56 5.53
N LEU A 56 -7.74 17.49 5.22
CA LEU A 56 -7.44 16.38 6.13
C LEU A 56 -6.26 16.68 7.08
N GLY A 57 -5.52 17.77 6.86
CA GLY A 57 -4.28 18.11 7.55
C GLY A 57 -3.05 17.37 7.03
N VAL A 58 -3.18 16.55 6.00
CA VAL A 58 -2.10 15.69 5.47
C VAL A 58 -1.31 16.45 4.39
N PRO A 59 0.02 16.56 4.49
CA PRO A 59 0.86 17.10 3.43
C PRO A 59 0.70 16.34 2.11
N SER A 60 0.81 17.05 0.99
CA SER A 60 0.71 16.43 -0.33
C SER A 60 1.70 17.00 -1.34
N ILE A 61 2.13 16.15 -2.27
CA ILE A 61 2.98 16.49 -3.41
C ILE A 61 2.15 16.31 -4.69
N LEU A 62 2.24 17.33 -5.58
CA LEU A 62 1.62 17.23 -6.90
C LEU A 62 2.58 16.52 -7.86
N GLY A 63 2.14 15.39 -8.41
CA GLY A 63 2.89 14.62 -9.39
C GLY A 63 2.07 13.47 -9.94
N ASP A 64 2.20 13.21 -11.23
CA ASP A 64 1.55 12.05 -11.86
C ASP A 64 2.51 10.87 -11.89
N LEU A 65 2.02 9.72 -11.46
CA LEU A 65 2.78 8.47 -11.45
C LEU A 65 3.19 8.04 -12.87
N GLU A 66 2.37 8.35 -13.87
CA GLU A 66 2.63 8.01 -15.27
C GLU A 66 3.74 8.86 -15.87
N ASP A 67 3.86 10.12 -15.46
CA ASP A 67 4.97 11.01 -15.88
C ASP A 67 6.29 10.67 -15.16
N GLY A 68 6.18 9.95 -14.04
CA GLY A 68 7.30 9.56 -13.18
C GLY A 68 7.47 10.47 -11.98
N VAL A 69 7.83 9.87 -10.86
CA VAL A 69 7.90 10.53 -9.55
C VAL A 69 9.29 10.46 -8.91
N SER A 70 10.29 10.07 -9.66
CA SER A 70 11.68 9.88 -9.20
C SER A 70 12.26 11.10 -8.47
N SER A 71 11.92 12.31 -8.88
CA SER A 71 12.37 13.55 -8.25
C SER A 71 11.82 13.76 -6.84
N PHE A 72 10.71 13.12 -6.50
CA PHE A 72 10.03 13.25 -5.21
C PHE A 72 10.46 12.21 -4.17
N LEU A 73 11.21 11.16 -4.57
CA LEU A 73 11.49 10.01 -3.70
C LEU A 73 12.54 10.29 -2.63
N THR A 74 13.40 11.28 -2.83
CA THR A 74 14.49 11.61 -1.89
C THR A 74 13.93 12.07 -0.54
N GLY A 75 14.41 11.47 0.55
CA GLY A 75 14.06 11.84 1.91
C GLY A 75 12.84 11.11 2.47
N PHE A 76 12.30 10.14 1.76
CA PHE A 76 11.32 9.19 2.29
C PHE A 76 12.00 7.90 2.75
N ASP A 77 11.55 7.39 3.90
CA ASP A 77 12.00 6.11 4.46
C ASP A 77 11.23 4.95 3.82
N SER A 78 9.98 5.18 3.46
CA SER A 78 9.08 4.16 2.96
C SER A 78 8.15 4.67 1.86
N ILE A 79 7.85 3.78 0.92
CA ILE A 79 6.82 3.99 -0.10
C ILE A 79 5.69 2.98 0.12
N ILE A 80 4.45 3.46 0.07
CA ILE A 80 3.27 2.59 0.06
C ILE A 80 2.53 2.79 -1.26
N PHE A 81 2.45 1.73 -2.06
CA PHE A 81 1.77 1.73 -3.34
C PHE A 81 0.36 1.17 -3.19
N THR A 82 -0.62 2.07 -3.21
CA THR A 82 -2.06 1.74 -3.20
C THR A 82 -2.76 2.14 -4.49
N ALA A 83 -1.98 2.56 -5.50
CA ALA A 83 -2.55 2.96 -6.78
C ALA A 83 -3.10 1.75 -7.54
N GLY A 84 -4.14 2.01 -8.30
CA GLY A 84 -4.75 1.10 -9.25
C GLY A 84 -5.61 1.90 -10.20
N SER A 85 -5.77 1.40 -11.41
CA SER A 85 -6.53 2.07 -12.47
C SER A 85 -8.03 2.27 -12.11
N GLY A 86 -8.54 1.42 -11.21
CA GLY A 86 -9.95 1.41 -10.82
C GLY A 86 -10.82 0.57 -11.76
N GLY A 87 -11.91 0.01 -11.22
CA GLY A 87 -12.78 -0.92 -11.95
C GLY A 87 -13.61 -0.30 -13.11
N HIS A 88 -13.45 1.00 -13.35
CA HIS A 88 -14.16 1.74 -14.41
C HIS A 88 -13.27 2.06 -15.62
N THR A 89 -12.00 1.70 -15.58
CA THR A 89 -11.02 1.97 -16.64
C THR A 89 -10.80 0.73 -17.49
N GLY A 90 -10.40 0.95 -18.74
CA GLY A 90 -10.11 -0.14 -19.68
C GLY A 90 -8.78 -0.86 -19.36
N PRO A 91 -8.51 -1.98 -20.06
CA PRO A 91 -7.29 -2.76 -19.90
C PRO A 91 -5.99 -1.97 -20.06
N GLU A 92 -5.94 -1.02 -20.98
CA GLU A 92 -4.78 -0.16 -21.23
C GLU A 92 -4.37 0.59 -19.95
N LYS A 93 -5.34 1.22 -19.26
CA LYS A 93 -5.08 1.96 -18.03
C LYS A 93 -4.57 1.06 -16.89
N THR A 94 -5.03 -0.19 -16.86
CA THR A 94 -4.52 -1.18 -15.90
C THR A 94 -3.05 -1.50 -16.20
N THR A 95 -2.68 -1.66 -17.47
CA THR A 95 -1.28 -1.85 -17.86
C THR A 95 -0.43 -0.65 -17.47
N ASP A 96 -0.91 0.57 -17.73
CA ASP A 96 -0.15 1.80 -17.46
C ASP A 96 0.08 2.01 -15.95
N VAL A 97 -0.96 1.87 -15.13
CA VAL A 97 -0.91 2.22 -13.71
C VAL A 97 -0.52 1.02 -12.84
N ASP A 98 -1.22 -0.12 -12.99
CA ASP A 98 -1.04 -1.27 -12.10
C ASP A 98 0.25 -2.06 -12.41
N GLN A 99 0.74 -1.98 -13.65
CA GLN A 99 1.96 -2.65 -14.08
C GLN A 99 3.10 -1.65 -14.30
N ASN A 100 3.07 -0.88 -15.41
CA ASN A 100 4.23 -0.11 -15.88
C ASN A 100 4.67 0.96 -14.88
N ALA A 101 3.73 1.74 -14.32
CA ALA A 101 4.07 2.78 -13.37
C ALA A 101 4.53 2.19 -12.03
N ALA A 102 3.98 1.05 -11.60
CA ALA A 102 4.47 0.34 -10.42
C ALA A 102 5.91 -0.17 -10.62
N ILE A 103 6.20 -0.81 -11.77
CA ILE A 103 7.55 -1.31 -12.10
C ILE A 103 8.55 -0.16 -12.17
N LYS A 104 8.17 0.96 -12.80
CA LYS A 104 9.02 2.15 -12.87
C LYS A 104 9.32 2.70 -11.47
N LEU A 105 8.30 2.79 -10.61
CA LEU A 105 8.47 3.28 -9.23
C LEU A 105 9.41 2.38 -8.43
N ILE A 106 9.31 1.05 -8.54
CA ILE A 106 10.22 0.09 -7.90
C ILE A 106 11.68 0.40 -8.30
N SER A 107 11.96 0.50 -9.60
CA SER A 107 13.28 0.83 -10.12
C SER A 107 13.77 2.22 -9.65
N ASP A 108 12.89 3.19 -9.59
CA ASP A 108 13.23 4.54 -9.13
C ASP A 108 13.55 4.55 -7.61
N CYS A 109 12.85 3.76 -6.79
CA CYS A 109 13.15 3.59 -5.37
C CYS A 109 14.55 3.00 -5.16
N GLU A 110 14.91 1.95 -5.88
CA GLU A 110 16.26 1.36 -5.80
C GLU A 110 17.35 2.39 -6.13
N LYS A 111 17.17 3.18 -7.20
CA LYS A 111 18.12 4.22 -7.62
C LYS A 111 18.24 5.37 -6.63
N LYS A 112 17.17 5.68 -5.89
CA LYS A 112 17.09 6.80 -4.94
C LYS A 112 17.40 6.39 -3.50
N GLY A 113 17.62 5.11 -3.25
CA GLY A 113 17.94 4.59 -1.92
C GLY A 113 16.77 4.54 -0.95
N VAL A 114 15.53 4.55 -1.44
CA VAL A 114 14.35 4.27 -0.61
C VAL A 114 14.21 2.76 -0.50
N SER A 115 14.46 2.20 0.67
CA SER A 115 14.52 0.74 0.83
C SER A 115 13.16 0.11 1.08
N ARG A 116 12.33 0.69 1.96
CA ARG A 116 11.07 0.06 2.40
C ARG A 116 9.94 0.30 1.41
N PHE A 117 9.33 -0.78 0.90
CA PHE A 117 8.25 -0.71 -0.09
C PHE A 117 7.09 -1.63 0.28
N ILE A 118 5.89 -1.09 0.45
CA ILE A 118 4.67 -1.88 0.65
C ILE A 118 3.80 -1.79 -0.62
N MET A 119 3.51 -2.95 -1.22
CA MET A 119 2.66 -3.07 -2.39
C MET A 119 1.29 -3.62 -2.00
N VAL A 120 0.23 -2.91 -2.37
CA VAL A 120 -1.13 -3.47 -2.36
C VAL A 120 -1.38 -4.17 -3.70
N SER A 121 -1.42 -5.48 -3.65
CA SER A 121 -1.71 -6.37 -4.78
C SER A 121 -3.14 -6.89 -4.75
N ALA A 122 -3.40 -8.13 -5.14
CA ALA A 122 -4.69 -8.79 -5.09
C ALA A 122 -4.53 -10.30 -4.92
N ILE A 123 -5.48 -10.96 -4.26
CA ILE A 123 -5.54 -12.44 -4.26
C ILE A 123 -5.65 -12.94 -5.68
N GLY A 124 -4.77 -13.88 -6.05
CA GLY A 124 -4.68 -14.44 -7.40
C GLY A 124 -3.87 -13.61 -8.40
N ALA A 125 -3.16 -12.57 -7.97
CA ALA A 125 -2.20 -11.84 -8.81
C ALA A 125 -1.10 -12.80 -9.28
N ASP A 126 -1.02 -13.00 -10.60
CA ASP A 126 -0.10 -13.92 -11.24
C ASP A 126 0.09 -13.50 -12.72
N PRO A 127 1.33 -13.38 -13.23
CA PRO A 127 1.58 -13.12 -14.66
C PRO A 127 0.92 -14.12 -15.60
N ALA A 128 0.74 -15.37 -15.14
CA ALA A 128 0.11 -16.44 -15.88
C ALA A 128 -1.39 -16.63 -15.55
N SER A 129 -2.01 -15.69 -14.82
CA SER A 129 -3.42 -15.82 -14.41
C SER A 129 -4.35 -16.16 -15.58
N GLU A 130 -5.21 -17.15 -15.40
CA GLU A 130 -6.23 -17.59 -16.36
C GLU A 130 -7.66 -17.19 -15.94
N SER A 131 -7.80 -16.27 -14.98
CA SER A 131 -9.09 -15.79 -14.50
C SER A 131 -9.92 -15.18 -15.64
N LYS A 132 -11.02 -15.82 -16.03
CA LYS A 132 -11.86 -15.38 -17.17
C LYS A 132 -12.39 -13.95 -17.02
N ARG A 133 -12.59 -13.47 -15.80
CA ARG A 133 -13.27 -12.20 -15.51
C ARG A 133 -12.32 -11.02 -15.34
N ILE A 134 -11.16 -11.23 -14.69
CA ILE A 134 -10.22 -10.17 -14.30
C ILE A 134 -8.77 -10.54 -14.64
N GLN A 135 -8.59 -11.40 -15.65
CA GLN A 135 -7.28 -11.90 -16.08
C GLN A 135 -6.27 -10.78 -16.27
N HIS A 136 -6.65 -9.77 -17.03
CA HIS A 136 -5.80 -8.65 -17.35
C HIS A 136 -5.30 -7.93 -16.09
N TYR A 137 -6.20 -7.65 -15.15
CA TYR A 137 -5.87 -7.02 -13.87
C TYR A 137 -4.92 -7.89 -13.04
N LEU A 138 -5.22 -9.18 -12.90
CA LEU A 138 -4.39 -10.10 -12.12
C LEU A 138 -3.00 -10.32 -12.74
N ARG A 139 -2.90 -10.30 -14.06
CA ARG A 139 -1.62 -10.35 -14.76
C ARG A 139 -0.79 -9.10 -14.53
N ALA A 140 -1.40 -7.92 -14.68
CA ALA A 140 -0.72 -6.65 -14.43
C ALA A 140 -0.18 -6.55 -13.00
N LYS A 141 -0.98 -6.93 -11.99
CA LYS A 141 -0.55 -7.00 -10.60
C LYS A 141 0.56 -8.04 -10.40
N GLY A 142 0.40 -9.21 -11.00
CA GLY A 142 1.39 -10.30 -10.92
C GLY A 142 2.75 -9.92 -11.49
N GLU A 143 2.78 -9.21 -12.62
CA GLU A 143 4.03 -8.69 -13.19
C GLU A 143 4.72 -7.70 -12.24
N ALA A 144 3.98 -6.74 -11.69
CA ALA A 144 4.52 -5.80 -10.72
C ALA A 144 5.05 -6.50 -9.45
N ASP A 145 4.28 -7.48 -8.93
CA ASP A 145 4.67 -8.29 -7.78
C ASP A 145 5.95 -9.09 -8.05
N LEU A 146 6.08 -9.66 -9.26
CA LEU A 146 7.27 -10.42 -9.66
C LEU A 146 8.52 -9.54 -9.71
N ILE A 147 8.41 -8.35 -10.29
CA ILE A 147 9.52 -7.38 -10.33
C ILE A 147 9.91 -6.94 -8.91
N LEU A 148 8.92 -6.65 -8.05
CA LEU A 148 9.19 -6.26 -6.67
C LEU A 148 9.89 -7.37 -5.88
N ARG A 149 9.48 -8.64 -6.05
CA ARG A 149 10.14 -9.79 -5.40
C ARG A 149 11.59 -9.97 -5.83
N ASN A 150 11.95 -9.57 -7.05
CA ASN A 150 13.30 -9.66 -7.60
C ASN A 150 14.12 -8.38 -7.37
N SER A 151 13.55 -7.34 -6.75
CA SER A 151 14.25 -6.10 -6.42
C SER A 151 15.10 -6.26 -5.16
N LYS A 152 15.92 -5.24 -4.87
CA LYS A 152 16.71 -5.14 -3.63
C LYS A 152 15.95 -4.42 -2.51
N LEU A 153 14.67 -4.12 -2.72
CA LEU A 153 13.88 -3.39 -1.74
C LEU A 153 13.46 -4.27 -0.57
N ASP A 154 13.36 -3.69 0.59
CA ASP A 154 12.75 -4.27 1.79
C ASP A 154 11.23 -4.29 1.61
N PHE A 155 10.75 -5.15 0.71
CA PHE A 155 9.37 -5.16 0.29
C PHE A 155 8.45 -5.96 1.21
N THR A 156 7.17 -5.63 1.19
CA THR A 156 6.06 -6.52 1.59
C THR A 156 4.92 -6.36 0.61
N ILE A 157 4.37 -7.49 0.13
CA ILE A 157 3.22 -7.52 -0.75
C ILE A 157 1.99 -7.96 0.05
N ILE A 158 0.99 -7.11 0.09
CA ILE A 158 -0.31 -7.39 0.72
C ILE A 158 -1.32 -7.66 -0.39
N ALA A 159 -1.85 -8.87 -0.45
CA ALA A 159 -2.83 -9.30 -1.44
C ALA A 159 -4.22 -9.40 -0.79
N PRO A 160 -5.05 -8.36 -0.82
CA PRO A 160 -6.40 -8.39 -0.27
C PRO A 160 -7.36 -9.18 -1.16
N GLY A 161 -8.44 -9.67 -0.54
CA GLY A 161 -9.65 -10.10 -1.22
C GLY A 161 -10.44 -8.92 -1.81
N SER A 162 -11.71 -9.15 -2.12
CA SER A 162 -12.59 -8.11 -2.68
C SER A 162 -12.80 -6.96 -1.68
N LEU A 163 -12.43 -5.75 -2.06
CA LEU A 163 -12.51 -4.59 -1.17
C LEU A 163 -13.94 -4.02 -1.10
N THR A 164 -14.43 -3.83 0.13
CA THR A 164 -15.75 -3.24 0.40
C THR A 164 -15.63 -1.87 1.07
N ASP A 165 -16.73 -1.11 1.06
CA ASP A 165 -16.85 0.18 1.76
C ASP A 165 -17.55 0.02 3.14
N ASP A 166 -17.69 -1.20 3.62
CA ASP A 166 -18.21 -1.48 4.96
C ASP A 166 -17.28 -0.91 6.04
N VAL A 167 -17.83 -0.73 7.23
CA VAL A 167 -17.04 -0.33 8.41
C VAL A 167 -16.04 -1.41 8.75
N GLY A 168 -14.81 -1.02 9.02
CA GLY A 168 -13.75 -1.94 9.42
C GLY A 168 -14.07 -2.63 10.74
N THR A 169 -13.76 -3.91 10.82
CA THR A 169 -13.97 -4.74 12.01
C THR A 169 -12.74 -4.80 12.91
N GLY A 170 -11.58 -4.40 12.40
CA GLY A 170 -10.28 -4.58 13.03
C GLY A 170 -9.84 -6.05 13.10
N ARG A 171 -10.53 -6.94 12.37
CA ARG A 171 -10.33 -8.39 12.43
C ARG A 171 -10.15 -8.97 11.03
N VAL A 172 -9.13 -9.82 10.88
CA VAL A 172 -8.74 -10.41 9.61
C VAL A 172 -8.38 -11.88 9.76
N GLN A 173 -8.34 -12.55 8.63
CA GLN A 173 -7.62 -13.80 8.43
C GLN A 173 -6.52 -13.54 7.42
N ILE A 174 -5.28 -13.85 7.79
CA ILE A 174 -4.11 -13.73 6.91
C ILE A 174 -3.40 -15.08 6.80
N ALA A 175 -2.82 -15.32 5.63
CA ALA A 175 -1.92 -16.45 5.39
C ALA A 175 -1.00 -16.13 4.20
N LYS A 176 0.11 -16.86 4.05
CA LYS A 176 0.93 -16.79 2.84
C LYS A 176 0.08 -17.08 1.59
N LYS A 177 -0.87 -18.02 1.72
CA LYS A 177 -1.91 -18.32 0.73
C LYS A 177 -3.15 -18.83 1.45
N LEU A 178 -4.29 -18.21 1.20
CA LEU A 178 -5.56 -18.59 1.83
C LEU A 178 -6.24 -19.77 1.10
N GLY A 179 -6.07 -19.83 -0.22
CA GLY A 179 -6.71 -20.87 -1.04
C GLY A 179 -8.19 -20.61 -1.38
N PHE A 180 -8.76 -19.50 -0.91
CA PHE A 180 -10.13 -19.08 -1.20
C PHE A 180 -10.24 -17.55 -1.21
N HIS A 181 -11.31 -17.05 -1.80
CA HIS A 181 -11.59 -15.61 -1.86
C HIS A 181 -12.52 -15.18 -0.72
N GLY A 182 -12.40 -13.93 -0.32
CA GLY A 182 -13.26 -13.29 0.67
C GLY A 182 -13.31 -11.78 0.46
N ALA A 183 -14.10 -11.10 1.27
CA ALA A 183 -14.19 -9.65 1.28
C ALA A 183 -13.26 -9.07 2.36
N LEU A 184 -12.88 -7.79 2.20
CA LEU A 184 -12.13 -7.03 3.18
C LEU A 184 -12.56 -5.56 3.15
N PRO A 185 -13.01 -4.96 4.26
CA PRO A 185 -13.20 -3.52 4.35
C PRO A 185 -11.91 -2.76 4.04
N ARG A 186 -12.02 -1.70 3.25
CA ARG A 186 -10.88 -0.84 2.92
C ARG A 186 -10.20 -0.24 4.15
N GLU A 187 -10.98 -0.03 5.19
CA GLU A 187 -10.47 0.44 6.48
C GLU A 187 -9.57 -0.60 7.15
N ASP A 188 -9.94 -1.88 7.12
CA ASP A 188 -9.13 -2.96 7.66
C ASP A 188 -7.86 -3.18 6.83
N LEU A 189 -7.93 -3.02 5.50
CA LEU A 189 -6.72 -3.01 4.66
C LEU A 189 -5.77 -1.87 5.05
N ALA A 190 -6.28 -0.66 5.27
CA ALA A 190 -5.44 0.47 5.72
C ALA A 190 -4.77 0.16 7.08
N ASN A 191 -5.48 -0.45 8.01
CA ASN A 191 -4.93 -0.89 9.28
C ASN A 191 -3.89 -2.02 9.10
N CYS A 192 -4.11 -2.98 8.19
CA CYS A 192 -3.11 -4.01 7.86
C CYS A 192 -1.82 -3.39 7.32
N ILE A 193 -1.91 -2.40 6.44
CA ILE A 193 -0.74 -1.70 5.89
C ILE A 193 0.06 -1.03 7.02
N ILE A 194 -0.61 -0.35 7.95
CA ILE A 194 0.03 0.32 9.09
C ILE A 194 0.75 -0.70 9.98
N GLU A 195 0.09 -1.79 10.37
CA GLU A 195 0.71 -2.83 11.20
C GLU A 195 1.84 -3.56 10.47
N THR A 196 1.74 -3.73 9.15
CA THR A 196 2.82 -4.28 8.31
C THR A 196 4.04 -3.37 8.31
N LEU A 197 3.85 -2.05 8.23
CA LEU A 197 4.95 -1.10 8.26
C LEU A 197 5.65 -1.08 9.63
N ARG A 198 4.91 -1.32 10.72
CA ARG A 198 5.44 -1.43 12.09
C ARG A 198 6.21 -2.72 12.34
N ASN A 199 5.94 -3.78 11.57
CA ASN A 199 6.55 -5.10 11.78
C ASN A 199 7.59 -5.42 10.69
N PHE A 200 8.87 -5.21 10.99
CA PHE A 200 9.98 -5.44 10.07
C PHE A 200 10.16 -6.93 9.69
N ASN A 201 9.61 -7.87 10.47
CA ASN A 201 9.65 -9.30 10.11
C ASN A 201 8.79 -9.61 8.87
N THR A 202 7.98 -8.66 8.41
CA THR A 202 7.22 -8.77 7.15
C THR A 202 8.07 -8.48 5.90
N ILE A 203 9.31 -8.01 6.07
CA ILE A 203 10.23 -7.71 4.96
C ILE A 203 10.54 -8.98 4.17
N GLY A 204 10.60 -8.87 2.85
CA GLY A 204 10.84 -9.96 1.93
C GLY A 204 9.67 -10.95 1.79
N SER A 205 8.48 -10.56 2.27
CA SER A 205 7.34 -11.46 2.33
C SER A 205 6.12 -10.99 1.55
N SER A 206 5.16 -11.90 1.41
CA SER A 206 3.82 -11.59 0.89
C SER A 206 2.78 -12.41 1.64
N PHE A 207 1.58 -11.84 1.79
CA PHE A 207 0.45 -12.54 2.39
C PHE A 207 -0.88 -12.10 1.76
N GLU A 208 -1.83 -13.04 1.79
CA GLU A 208 -3.22 -12.80 1.44
C GLU A 208 -4.01 -12.42 2.68
N VAL A 209 -5.00 -11.53 2.54
CA VAL A 209 -5.82 -11.02 3.64
C VAL A 209 -7.29 -10.85 3.26
N ILE A 210 -8.16 -11.31 4.13
CA ILE A 210 -9.62 -11.14 4.08
C ILE A 210 -10.15 -10.83 5.48
N THR A 211 -11.42 -10.49 5.59
CA THR A 211 -12.12 -10.41 6.88
C THR A 211 -12.03 -11.74 7.62
N GLY A 212 -11.80 -11.71 8.93
CA GLY A 212 -11.64 -12.88 9.76
C GLY A 212 -12.05 -12.65 11.20
N GLN A 213 -11.50 -13.45 12.12
CA GLN A 213 -11.85 -13.41 13.54
C GLN A 213 -10.74 -12.82 14.42
N ASN A 214 -9.48 -12.83 13.94
CA ASN A 214 -8.34 -12.41 14.73
C ASN A 214 -8.07 -10.91 14.57
N LYS A 215 -7.61 -10.24 15.61
CA LYS A 215 -7.17 -8.85 15.54
C LYS A 215 -6.02 -8.72 14.52
N ILE A 216 -6.01 -7.64 13.73
CA ILE A 216 -5.01 -7.41 12.67
C ILE A 216 -3.59 -7.56 13.20
N LYS A 217 -3.24 -6.85 14.28
CA LYS A 217 -1.90 -6.94 14.88
C LYS A 217 -1.53 -8.37 15.24
N ASN A 218 -2.42 -9.10 15.92
CA ASN A 218 -2.16 -10.49 16.32
C ASN A 218 -1.95 -11.39 15.10
N SER A 219 -2.79 -11.23 14.06
CA SER A 219 -2.66 -12.03 12.82
C SER A 219 -1.30 -11.83 12.14
N ILE A 220 -0.78 -10.59 12.11
CA ILE A 220 0.55 -10.31 11.57
C ILE A 220 1.65 -10.89 12.47
N THR A 221 1.54 -10.72 13.79
CA THR A 221 2.47 -11.29 14.76
C THR A 221 2.48 -12.82 14.71
N ASP A 222 1.30 -13.46 14.64
CA ASP A 222 1.20 -14.93 14.56
C ASP A 222 1.86 -15.49 13.29
N LEU A 223 1.83 -14.74 12.18
CA LEU A 223 2.41 -15.18 10.91
C LEU A 223 3.92 -14.89 10.78
N TYR A 224 4.41 -13.81 11.39
CA TYR A 224 5.76 -13.28 11.17
C TYR A 224 6.59 -13.10 12.45
N GLY A 225 6.00 -13.29 13.62
CA GLY A 225 6.62 -12.97 14.92
C GLY A 225 6.40 -11.52 15.35
N ASP A 226 6.74 -11.23 16.59
CA ASP A 226 6.70 -9.87 17.13
C ASP A 226 7.67 -8.95 16.39
N ALA A 227 7.25 -7.68 16.24
CA ALA A 227 8.11 -6.66 15.67
C ALA A 227 9.40 -6.55 16.51
N LEU A 228 10.54 -6.83 15.92
CA LEU A 228 11.81 -6.52 16.53
C LEU A 228 12.02 -4.99 16.48
N PRO A 229 12.59 -4.38 17.53
CA PRO A 229 12.98 -2.98 17.44
C PRO A 229 13.96 -2.80 16.27
N PRO A 230 13.94 -1.65 15.58
CA PRO A 230 14.92 -1.38 14.54
C PRO A 230 16.32 -1.57 15.12
N ILE A 231 17.18 -2.31 14.38
CA ILE A 231 18.58 -2.42 14.72
C ILE A 231 19.17 -1.02 14.60
N ALA A 232 19.64 -0.48 15.73
CA ALA A 232 20.25 0.83 15.81
C ALA A 232 21.54 0.92 14.99
#